data_f9e10584416a980f3cebc4ec9d8829a7
#
_entry.id   f9e10584416a980f3cebc4ec9d8829a7
#
_cell.length_a   1.000
_cell.length_b   1.000
_cell.length_c   1.000
_cell.angle_alpha   90.00
_cell.angle_beta   90.00
_cell.angle_gamma   90.00
#
_symmetry.space_group_name_H-M   'P 1'
#
loop_
_entity.id
_entity.type
_entity.pdbx_description
1 polymer ?
#
loop_
_entity_poly.entity_id
_entity_poly.type
_entity_poly.pdbx_seq_one_letter_code
_entity_poly.pdbx_strand_id
1 'polypeptide(L)'
;MGLQRFERRLERLVEGTFSKAFRSGGLQPVEIGRRVAREMDTGRTLGVRGTVAPNRFTVWLSKDDLERFSGFHDALAGELADAAREHGRDEGYHFEGLIEVSLVLDENARQGDLRIDAEIVGGGQGTTSTLVLPDGGRVALGDEPAVIGRMPECAVPLSDPQVSRRHAEVRRDEFGFRVVDLGSTNGTQVNGVVVKEHSLKDGDVIVVGATSLRYQES
;
A
#
# COMPACT_ATOMS: atom_id res chain seq x y z
N MET A 1 15.84 -8.65 7.49
CA MET A 1 14.67 -9.04 8.31
C MET A 1 13.33 -8.90 7.57
N GLY A 2 13.21 -8.01 6.56
CA GLY A 2 11.98 -7.81 5.79
C GLY A 2 11.49 -9.06 5.04
N LEU A 3 12.38 -9.73 4.32
CA LEU A 3 12.02 -10.88 3.47
C LEU A 3 11.37 -12.04 4.25
N GLN A 4 11.81 -12.30 5.49
CA GLN A 4 11.24 -13.37 6.35
C GLN A 4 9.84 -13.00 6.92
N ARG A 5 9.55 -11.72 7.12
CA ARG A 5 8.21 -11.24 7.51
C ARG A 5 7.26 -11.32 6.33
N PHE A 6 7.75 -10.96 5.16
CA PHE A 6 7.07 -11.07 3.89
C PHE A 6 6.68 -12.53 3.58
N GLU A 7 7.63 -13.47 3.66
CA GLU A 7 7.36 -14.89 3.45
C GLU A 7 6.24 -15.39 4.37
N ARG A 8 6.29 -15.07 5.66
CA ARG A 8 5.25 -15.43 6.64
C ARG A 8 3.90 -14.78 6.37
N ARG A 9 3.87 -13.64 5.71
CA ARG A 9 2.64 -12.93 5.36
C ARG A 9 1.97 -13.55 4.15
N LEU A 10 2.75 -13.86 3.12
CA LEU A 10 2.28 -14.60 1.95
C LEU A 10 1.89 -16.05 2.28
N GLU A 11 2.61 -16.71 3.17
CA GLU A 11 2.23 -18.04 3.67
C GLU A 11 0.85 -18.01 4.31
N ARG A 12 0.53 -17.01 5.13
CA ARG A 12 -0.81 -16.86 5.74
C ARG A 12 -1.92 -16.61 4.73
N LEU A 13 -1.66 -15.87 3.66
CA LEU A 13 -2.61 -15.70 2.55
C LEU A 13 -2.89 -17.03 1.85
N VAL A 14 -1.86 -17.84 1.64
CA VAL A 14 -1.95 -19.15 1.00
C VAL A 14 -2.61 -20.19 1.92
N GLU A 15 -2.34 -20.19 3.23
CA GLU A 15 -2.87 -21.17 4.18
C GLU A 15 -4.38 -21.01 4.46
N GLY A 16 -4.93 -19.78 4.33
CA GLY A 16 -6.31 -19.50 4.69
C GLY A 16 -7.33 -20.00 3.66
N THR A 17 -7.26 -19.52 2.44
CA THR A 17 -8.34 -19.73 1.43
C THR A 17 -7.83 -20.41 0.16
N PHE A 18 -6.53 -20.43 -0.09
CA PHE A 18 -5.95 -20.77 -1.39
C PHE A 18 -5.05 -22.00 -1.41
N SER A 19 -4.91 -22.71 -0.30
CA SER A 19 -3.97 -23.85 -0.14
C SER A 19 -4.13 -24.97 -1.19
N LYS A 20 -5.31 -25.10 -1.82
CA LYS A 20 -5.53 -26.10 -2.87
C LYS A 20 -4.94 -25.69 -4.23
N ALA A 21 -4.93 -24.40 -4.56
CA ALA A 21 -4.46 -23.89 -5.83
C ALA A 21 -2.92 -23.98 -5.97
N PHE A 22 -2.20 -23.99 -4.84
CA PHE A 22 -0.72 -23.95 -4.82
C PHE A 22 -0.03 -25.31 -4.66
N ARG A 23 -0.79 -26.40 -4.46
CA ARG A 23 -0.20 -27.75 -4.25
C ARG A 23 0.30 -28.43 -5.52
N SER A 24 -0.03 -27.96 -6.71
CA SER A 24 0.25 -28.64 -7.97
C SER A 24 1.13 -27.82 -8.90
N GLY A 25 2.41 -27.58 -8.56
CA GLY A 25 3.40 -26.97 -9.46
C GLY A 25 3.05 -25.54 -9.94
N GLY A 26 3.98 -24.83 -10.55
CA GLY A 26 3.85 -23.46 -11.05
C GLY A 26 4.36 -22.43 -10.07
N LEU A 27 4.30 -21.16 -10.46
CA LEU A 27 4.88 -20.03 -9.75
C LEU A 27 4.24 -19.80 -8.38
N GLN A 28 5.06 -19.60 -7.35
CA GLN A 28 4.62 -19.31 -5.99
C GLN A 28 4.64 -17.81 -5.73
N PRO A 29 3.66 -17.23 -4.98
CA PRO A 29 3.68 -15.82 -4.60
C PRO A 29 4.98 -15.35 -3.94
N VAL A 30 5.58 -16.21 -3.12
CA VAL A 30 6.86 -15.97 -2.45
C VAL A 30 8.02 -15.79 -3.46
N GLU A 31 8.00 -16.50 -4.58
CA GLU A 31 9.01 -16.37 -5.64
C GLU A 31 8.88 -15.03 -6.35
N ILE A 32 7.64 -14.59 -6.61
CA ILE A 32 7.36 -13.26 -7.17
C ILE A 32 7.93 -12.19 -6.26
N GLY A 33 7.63 -12.26 -4.97
CA GLY A 33 8.10 -11.25 -4.02
C GLY A 33 9.62 -11.19 -3.88
N ARG A 34 10.29 -12.34 -3.85
CA ARG A 34 11.76 -12.39 -3.85
C ARG A 34 12.34 -11.74 -5.11
N ARG A 35 11.66 -11.93 -6.24
CA ARG A 35 12.09 -11.34 -7.50
C ARG A 35 11.84 -9.83 -7.51
N VAL A 36 10.69 -9.35 -7.00
CA VAL A 36 10.41 -7.91 -6.82
C VAL A 36 11.48 -7.24 -5.97
N ALA A 37 11.82 -7.81 -4.81
CA ALA A 37 12.88 -7.29 -3.96
C ALA A 37 14.23 -7.22 -4.69
N ARG A 38 14.58 -8.27 -5.45
CA ARG A 38 15.83 -8.30 -6.23
C ARG A 38 15.86 -7.25 -7.33
N GLU A 39 14.75 -7.07 -8.06
CA GLU A 39 14.66 -6.04 -9.10
C GLU A 39 14.70 -4.63 -8.50
N MET A 40 14.12 -4.43 -7.31
CA MET A 40 14.25 -3.20 -6.54
C MET A 40 15.72 -2.91 -6.20
N ASP A 41 16.43 -3.90 -5.65
CA ASP A 41 17.84 -3.76 -5.30
C ASP A 41 18.74 -3.50 -6.52
N THR A 42 18.42 -4.12 -7.67
CA THR A 42 19.19 -3.99 -8.90
C THR A 42 18.92 -2.65 -9.60
N GLY A 43 17.67 -2.19 -9.60
CA GLY A 43 17.23 -0.97 -10.28
C GLY A 43 17.47 0.32 -9.48
N ARG A 44 18.04 0.22 -8.27
CA ARG A 44 18.31 1.41 -7.45
C ARG A 44 19.37 2.33 -8.04
N THR A 45 19.23 3.61 -7.78
CA THR A 45 20.16 4.65 -8.21
C THR A 45 20.49 5.62 -7.07
N LEU A 46 21.57 6.38 -7.17
CA LEU A 46 21.90 7.42 -6.20
C LEU A 46 21.15 8.71 -6.56
N GLY A 47 20.26 9.12 -5.67
CA GLY A 47 19.58 10.41 -5.74
C GLY A 47 20.15 11.44 -4.76
N VAL A 48 19.62 12.66 -4.81
CA VAL A 48 20.06 13.78 -3.94
C VAL A 48 19.79 13.51 -2.45
N ARG A 49 18.76 12.73 -2.14
CA ARG A 49 18.31 12.42 -0.76
C ARG A 49 18.77 11.04 -0.27
N GLY A 50 19.54 10.31 -1.05
CA GLY A 50 19.97 8.95 -0.76
C GLY A 50 19.72 7.99 -1.90
N THR A 51 19.67 6.71 -1.62
CA THR A 51 19.42 5.67 -2.63
C THR A 51 17.96 5.67 -3.02
N VAL A 52 17.66 5.95 -4.27
CA VAL A 52 16.30 5.89 -4.86
C VAL A 52 16.10 4.52 -5.49
N ALA A 53 15.01 3.86 -5.17
CA ALA A 53 14.66 2.54 -5.70
C ALA A 53 13.44 2.62 -6.63
N PRO A 54 13.28 1.63 -7.54
CA PRO A 54 12.06 1.46 -8.32
C PRO A 54 10.82 1.37 -7.43
N ASN A 55 9.74 1.98 -7.90
CA ASN A 55 8.46 2.01 -7.21
C ASN A 55 7.28 1.49 -8.07
N ARG A 56 7.51 1.21 -9.35
CA ARG A 56 6.54 0.53 -10.21
C ARG A 56 7.10 -0.78 -10.71
N PHE A 57 6.36 -1.88 -10.46
CA PHE A 57 6.74 -3.23 -10.83
C PHE A 57 5.65 -3.85 -11.70
N THR A 58 6.01 -4.22 -12.93
CA THR A 58 5.13 -4.99 -13.82
C THR A 58 5.59 -6.44 -13.82
N VAL A 59 4.77 -7.31 -13.27
CA VAL A 59 5.03 -8.74 -13.14
C VAL A 59 4.35 -9.45 -14.30
N TRP A 60 5.13 -9.96 -15.23
CA TRP A 60 4.66 -10.66 -16.41
C TRP A 60 4.56 -12.16 -16.14
N LEU A 61 3.38 -12.71 -16.36
CA LEU A 61 3.02 -14.08 -16.02
C LEU A 61 2.45 -14.81 -17.24
N SER A 62 2.64 -16.12 -17.27
CA SER A 62 1.93 -16.98 -18.22
C SER A 62 0.42 -16.94 -17.98
N LYS A 63 -0.36 -17.34 -19.00
CA LYS A 63 -1.81 -17.45 -18.87
C LYS A 63 -2.21 -18.38 -17.73
N ASP A 64 -1.58 -19.54 -17.63
CA ASP A 64 -1.89 -20.55 -16.61
C ASP A 64 -1.62 -20.03 -15.19
N ASP A 65 -0.50 -19.31 -14.98
CA ASP A 65 -0.17 -18.74 -13.67
C ASP A 65 -1.08 -17.56 -13.33
N LEU A 66 -1.42 -16.70 -14.30
CA LEU A 66 -2.34 -15.58 -14.08
C LEU A 66 -3.76 -16.08 -13.77
N GLU A 67 -4.26 -17.10 -14.45
CA GLU A 67 -5.55 -17.72 -14.16
C GLU A 67 -5.59 -18.33 -12.74
N ARG A 68 -4.51 -18.91 -12.27
CA ARG A 68 -4.38 -19.41 -10.89
C ARG A 68 -4.51 -18.30 -9.83
N PHE A 69 -4.10 -17.10 -10.16
CA PHE A 69 -4.19 -15.93 -9.28
C PHE A 69 -5.51 -15.16 -9.44
N SER A 70 -6.37 -15.49 -10.41
CA SER A 70 -7.56 -14.71 -10.78
C SER A 70 -8.53 -14.42 -9.62
N GLY A 71 -8.66 -15.34 -8.66
CA GLY A 71 -9.54 -15.19 -7.50
C GLY A 71 -9.02 -14.24 -6.40
N PHE A 72 -7.76 -13.78 -6.50
CA PHE A 72 -7.12 -12.91 -5.50
C PHE A 72 -6.02 -12.01 -6.09
N HIS A 73 -6.14 -11.73 -7.36
CA HIS A 73 -5.19 -10.93 -8.15
C HIS A 73 -4.86 -9.59 -7.45
N ASP A 74 -5.87 -8.81 -7.09
CA ASP A 74 -5.69 -7.50 -6.48
C ASP A 74 -5.10 -7.62 -5.05
N ALA A 75 -5.53 -8.62 -4.30
CA ALA A 75 -4.99 -8.90 -2.97
C ALA A 75 -3.51 -9.29 -3.05
N LEU A 76 -3.12 -10.11 -4.04
CA LEU A 76 -1.73 -10.48 -4.26
C LEU A 76 -0.88 -9.28 -4.68
N ALA A 77 -1.37 -8.46 -5.60
CA ALA A 77 -0.69 -7.24 -6.02
C ALA A 77 -0.47 -6.28 -4.84
N GLY A 78 -1.49 -6.09 -4.00
CA GLY A 78 -1.40 -5.29 -2.78
C GLY A 78 -0.39 -5.82 -1.78
N GLU A 79 -0.38 -7.13 -1.52
CA GLU A 79 0.59 -7.74 -0.60
C GLU A 79 2.03 -7.69 -1.13
N LEU A 80 2.21 -7.82 -2.45
CA LEU A 80 3.52 -7.63 -3.08
C LEU A 80 4.01 -6.18 -2.96
N ALA A 81 3.12 -5.20 -3.14
CA ALA A 81 3.44 -3.79 -2.96
C ALA A 81 3.80 -3.47 -1.50
N ASP A 82 3.02 -4.02 -0.54
CA ASP A 82 3.32 -3.88 0.89
C ASP A 82 4.69 -4.47 1.26
N ALA A 83 5.00 -5.62 0.71
CA ALA A 83 6.29 -6.28 0.93
C ALA A 83 7.46 -5.51 0.33
N ALA A 84 7.27 -4.98 -0.88
CA ALA A 84 8.25 -4.10 -1.52
C ALA A 84 8.47 -2.83 -0.68
N ARG A 85 7.40 -2.25 -0.11
CA ARG A 85 7.45 -1.10 0.80
C ARG A 85 8.23 -1.42 2.09
N GLU A 86 7.99 -2.59 2.69
CA GLU A 86 8.70 -3.02 3.90
C GLU A 86 10.18 -3.28 3.61
N HIS A 87 10.50 -3.92 2.48
CA HIS A 87 11.87 -4.14 2.04
C HIS A 87 12.62 -2.81 1.84
N GLY A 88 12.02 -1.88 1.09
CA GLY A 88 12.63 -0.56 0.85
C GLY A 88 12.87 0.24 2.13
N ARG A 89 11.95 0.15 3.10
CA ARG A 89 12.12 0.77 4.43
C ARG A 89 13.28 0.14 5.21
N ASP A 90 13.37 -1.18 5.21
CA ASP A 90 14.46 -1.90 5.92
C ASP A 90 15.83 -1.60 5.31
N GLU A 91 15.92 -1.38 3.99
CA GLU A 91 17.14 -1.02 3.26
C GLU A 91 17.43 0.49 3.24
N GLY A 92 16.50 1.32 3.74
CA GLY A 92 16.64 2.78 3.75
C GLY A 92 16.54 3.42 2.37
N TYR A 93 15.75 2.83 1.47
CA TYR A 93 15.51 3.38 0.14
C TYR A 93 14.50 4.52 0.16
N HIS A 94 14.69 5.48 -0.73
CA HIS A 94 13.72 6.52 -1.04
C HIS A 94 12.94 6.15 -2.30
N PHE A 95 11.67 6.53 -2.36
CA PHE A 95 10.82 6.34 -3.52
C PHE A 95 10.29 7.68 -4.02
N GLU A 96 10.27 7.85 -5.34
CA GLU A 96 9.75 9.07 -5.96
C GLU A 96 8.23 9.07 -6.12
N GLY A 97 7.57 7.96 -5.77
CA GLY A 97 6.12 7.79 -5.83
C GLY A 97 5.66 6.59 -5.02
N LEU A 98 4.35 6.32 -5.05
CA LEU A 98 3.78 5.13 -4.42
C LEU A 98 4.34 3.86 -5.05
N ILE A 99 4.46 2.80 -4.23
CA ILE A 99 4.88 1.51 -4.74
C ILE A 99 3.66 0.81 -5.33
N GLU A 100 3.75 0.50 -6.62
CA GLU A 100 2.72 -0.16 -7.41
C GLU A 100 3.24 -1.51 -7.93
N VAL A 101 2.41 -2.55 -7.84
CA VAL A 101 2.69 -3.85 -8.44
C VAL A 101 1.49 -4.24 -9.31
N SER A 102 1.75 -4.56 -10.56
CA SER A 102 0.74 -5.04 -11.51
C SER A 102 1.10 -6.43 -12.01
N LEU A 103 0.13 -7.34 -12.03
CA LEU A 103 0.28 -8.66 -12.62
C LEU A 103 -0.30 -8.64 -14.04
N VAL A 104 0.49 -8.95 -15.04
CA VAL A 104 0.14 -8.79 -16.45
C VAL A 104 0.38 -10.08 -17.22
N LEU A 105 -0.49 -10.38 -18.19
CA LEU A 105 -0.35 -11.53 -19.09
C LEU A 105 0.85 -11.33 -20.03
N ASP A 106 1.72 -12.32 -20.09
CA ASP A 106 2.66 -12.50 -21.19
C ASP A 106 2.23 -13.74 -22.01
N GLU A 107 1.70 -13.50 -23.22
CA GLU A 107 1.20 -14.58 -24.10
C GLU A 107 2.29 -15.57 -24.54
N ASN A 108 3.56 -15.16 -24.45
CA ASN A 108 4.71 -15.97 -24.86
C ASN A 108 5.36 -16.73 -23.69
N ALA A 109 4.97 -16.42 -22.44
CA ALA A 109 5.52 -17.05 -21.26
C ALA A 109 4.96 -18.47 -21.06
N ARG A 110 5.80 -19.38 -20.59
CA ARG A 110 5.41 -20.72 -20.18
C ARG A 110 5.06 -20.71 -18.69
N GLN A 111 4.30 -21.68 -18.25
CA GLN A 111 4.00 -21.87 -16.83
C GLN A 111 5.31 -21.90 -16.00
N GLY A 112 5.36 -21.07 -14.97
CA GLY A 112 6.53 -20.89 -14.11
C GLY A 112 7.53 -19.84 -14.57
N ASP A 113 7.40 -19.30 -15.80
CA ASP A 113 8.24 -18.19 -16.25
C ASP A 113 7.83 -16.91 -15.50
N LEU A 114 8.83 -16.16 -15.05
CA LEU A 114 8.65 -14.91 -14.30
C LEU A 114 9.59 -13.84 -14.84
N ARG A 115 9.00 -12.78 -15.40
CA ARG A 115 9.71 -11.55 -15.76
C ARG A 115 9.12 -10.39 -14.97
N ILE A 116 9.97 -9.51 -14.46
CA ILE A 116 9.55 -8.30 -13.77
C ILE A 116 10.28 -7.11 -14.38
N ASP A 117 9.51 -6.13 -14.81
CA ASP A 117 10.02 -4.83 -15.19
C ASP A 117 9.88 -3.90 -13.97
N ALA A 118 10.96 -3.20 -13.61
CA ALA A 118 11.00 -2.32 -12.45
C ALA A 118 11.41 -0.90 -12.90
N GLU A 119 10.60 0.08 -12.55
CA GLU A 119 10.78 1.47 -12.98
C GLU A 119 10.77 2.43 -11.79
N ILE A 120 11.60 3.49 -11.87
CA ILE A 120 11.49 4.65 -11.00
C ILE A 120 10.54 5.64 -11.67
N VAL A 121 9.38 5.82 -11.08
CA VAL A 121 8.36 6.75 -11.61
C VAL A 121 8.14 7.86 -10.62
N GLY A 122 8.42 9.10 -11.04
CA GLY A 122 8.20 10.28 -10.23
C GLY A 122 6.73 10.48 -9.88
N GLY A 123 6.45 11.00 -8.70
CA GLY A 123 5.10 11.12 -8.12
C GLY A 123 4.19 12.14 -8.84
N GLY A 124 3.89 11.88 -10.10
CA GLY A 124 3.03 12.74 -10.90
C GLY A 124 2.08 11.99 -11.82
N GLN A 125 1.32 11.03 -11.35
CA GLN A 125 0.10 10.42 -11.87
C GLN A 125 0.00 8.94 -11.45
N GLY A 126 -0.22 8.68 -10.19
CA GLY A 126 -0.51 7.34 -9.70
C GLY A 126 -1.49 7.44 -8.54
N THR A 127 -2.49 6.62 -8.58
CA THR A 127 -3.52 6.37 -7.56
C THR A 127 -3.99 7.60 -6.79
N THR A 128 -5.18 8.04 -7.09
CA THR A 128 -5.89 9.05 -6.31
C THR A 128 -6.32 8.42 -4.99
N SER A 129 -5.47 8.55 -3.96
CA SER A 129 -5.90 8.17 -2.63
C SER A 129 -6.97 9.12 -2.12
N THR A 130 -8.01 8.58 -1.53
CA THR A 130 -9.16 9.35 -1.04
C THR A 130 -9.55 8.96 0.37
N LEU A 131 -10.06 9.93 1.13
CA LEU A 131 -10.84 9.66 2.33
C LEU A 131 -12.32 9.70 1.99
N VAL A 132 -13.02 8.61 2.25
CA VAL A 132 -14.47 8.52 2.09
C VAL A 132 -15.12 8.81 3.43
N LEU A 133 -16.02 9.79 3.44
CA LEU A 133 -16.76 10.25 4.59
C LEU A 133 -18.03 9.40 4.80
N PRO A 134 -18.65 9.42 6.01
CA PRO A 134 -19.88 8.67 6.29
C PRO A 134 -21.06 9.03 5.40
N ASP A 135 -21.12 10.26 4.91
CA ASP A 135 -22.16 10.76 3.99
C ASP A 135 -21.89 10.39 2.52
N GLY A 136 -20.80 9.65 2.26
CA GLY A 136 -20.36 9.27 0.92
C GLY A 136 -19.50 10.35 0.22
N GLY A 137 -19.26 11.48 0.86
CA GLY A 137 -18.32 12.49 0.39
C GLY A 137 -16.91 11.91 0.24
N ARG A 138 -16.15 12.42 -0.73
CA ARG A 138 -14.78 11.97 -1.00
C ARG A 138 -13.84 13.16 -0.98
N VAL A 139 -12.76 13.04 -0.22
CA VAL A 139 -11.69 14.03 -0.15
C VAL A 139 -10.43 13.41 -0.75
N ALA A 140 -10.00 13.94 -1.90
CA ALA A 140 -8.76 13.52 -2.55
C ALA A 140 -7.55 13.91 -1.68
N LEU A 141 -6.63 13.00 -1.52
CA LEU A 141 -5.37 13.21 -0.81
C LEU A 141 -4.27 13.55 -1.82
N GLY A 142 -3.56 14.62 -1.55
CA GLY A 142 -2.43 15.10 -2.35
C GLY A 142 -1.13 15.13 -1.55
N ASP A 143 -0.18 15.94 -2.03
CA ASP A 143 1.11 16.10 -1.34
C ASP A 143 1.00 16.97 -0.07
N GLU A 144 -0.03 17.85 -0.01
CA GLU A 144 -0.29 18.66 1.18
C GLU A 144 -1.03 17.86 2.26
N PRO A 145 -0.68 18.02 3.55
CA PRO A 145 -1.37 17.33 4.64
C PRO A 145 -2.86 17.67 4.71
N ALA A 146 -3.71 16.67 4.66
CA ALA A 146 -5.16 16.81 4.83
C ALA A 146 -5.50 16.75 6.31
N VAL A 147 -5.76 17.91 6.93
CA VAL A 147 -6.14 17.99 8.35
C VAL A 147 -7.61 17.61 8.53
N ILE A 148 -7.87 16.68 9.45
CA ILE A 148 -9.19 16.24 9.89
C ILE A 148 -9.50 16.95 11.22
N GLY A 149 -10.66 17.58 11.32
CA GLY A 149 -11.00 18.29 12.55
C GLY A 149 -12.36 18.95 12.50
N ARG A 150 -12.77 19.56 13.64
CA ARG A 150 -14.07 20.24 13.78
C ARG A 150 -14.05 21.67 13.21
N MET A 151 -12.88 22.23 12.94
CA MET A 151 -12.80 23.58 12.37
C MET A 151 -13.16 23.56 10.88
N PRO A 152 -13.93 24.55 10.38
CA PRO A 152 -14.32 24.63 8.98
C PRO A 152 -13.12 24.77 8.02
N GLU A 153 -11.98 25.24 8.51
CA GLU A 153 -10.75 25.43 7.75
C GLU A 153 -9.97 24.12 7.52
N CYS A 154 -10.39 23.02 8.19
CA CYS A 154 -9.77 21.72 7.97
C CYS A 154 -10.09 21.21 6.55
N ALA A 155 -9.17 20.47 5.95
CA ALA A 155 -9.40 19.81 4.67
C ALA A 155 -10.55 18.79 4.74
N VAL A 156 -10.73 18.19 5.93
CA VAL A 156 -11.85 17.29 6.26
C VAL A 156 -12.57 17.85 7.49
N PRO A 157 -13.52 18.80 7.30
CA PRO A 157 -14.28 19.36 8.39
C PRO A 157 -15.38 18.39 8.86
N LEU A 158 -15.43 18.12 10.18
CA LEU A 158 -16.38 17.18 10.77
C LEU A 158 -17.25 17.90 11.82
N SER A 159 -18.57 17.78 11.73
CA SER A 159 -19.52 18.37 12.66
C SER A 159 -19.71 17.55 13.95
N ASP A 160 -18.73 16.75 14.34
CA ASP A 160 -18.77 15.88 15.51
C ASP A 160 -18.17 16.62 16.75
N PRO A 161 -18.92 16.82 17.85
CA PRO A 161 -18.43 17.49 19.05
C PRO A 161 -17.30 16.72 19.75
N GLN A 162 -17.15 15.43 19.53
CA GLN A 162 -16.08 14.60 20.06
C GLN A 162 -14.77 14.73 19.27
N VAL A 163 -14.81 15.39 18.11
CA VAL A 163 -13.63 15.67 17.30
C VAL A 163 -12.98 16.97 17.76
N SER A 164 -11.67 16.95 17.99
CA SER A 164 -10.87 18.15 18.33
C SER A 164 -10.89 19.15 17.16
N ARG A 165 -10.61 20.44 17.45
CA ARG A 165 -10.56 21.50 16.43
C ARG A 165 -9.66 21.11 15.26
N ARG A 166 -8.47 20.63 15.53
CA ARG A 166 -7.55 19.91 14.65
C ARG A 166 -7.29 18.58 15.35
N HIS A 167 -7.76 17.47 14.80
CA HIS A 167 -7.74 16.18 15.49
C HIS A 167 -6.60 15.30 15.01
N ALA A 168 -6.55 15.08 13.74
CA ALA A 168 -5.53 14.28 13.05
C ALA A 168 -5.19 14.92 11.71
N GLU A 169 -4.12 14.46 11.09
CA GLU A 169 -3.82 14.79 9.70
C GLU A 169 -3.48 13.51 8.94
N VAL A 170 -3.86 13.46 7.65
CA VAL A 170 -3.36 12.47 6.72
C VAL A 170 -2.36 13.16 5.83
N ARG A 171 -1.13 12.66 5.84
CA ARG A 171 -0.04 13.21 5.06
C ARG A 171 0.66 12.12 4.25
N ARG A 172 1.19 12.52 3.11
CA ARG A 172 1.99 11.65 2.25
C ARG A 172 3.40 11.52 2.83
N ASP A 173 3.96 10.33 2.77
CA ASP A 173 5.38 10.06 2.96
C ASP A 173 5.93 9.25 1.77
N GLU A 174 7.19 8.86 1.86
CA GLU A 174 7.89 8.10 0.81
C GLU A 174 7.28 6.70 0.56
N PHE A 175 6.43 6.24 1.47
CA PHE A 175 5.86 4.90 1.47
C PHE A 175 4.33 4.89 1.27
N GLY A 176 3.71 6.04 1.04
CA GLY A 176 2.28 6.17 0.86
C GLY A 176 1.67 7.25 1.73
N PHE A 177 0.51 6.99 2.32
CA PHE A 177 -0.14 7.92 3.24
C PHE A 177 -0.09 7.39 4.67
N ARG A 178 0.01 8.31 5.63
CA ARG A 178 -0.12 8.00 7.05
C ARG A 178 -1.07 8.96 7.73
N VAL A 179 -1.81 8.45 8.70
CA VAL A 179 -2.55 9.28 9.65
C VAL A 179 -1.69 9.56 10.87
N VAL A 180 -1.75 10.80 11.36
CA VAL A 180 -1.03 11.26 12.57
C VAL A 180 -2.03 11.97 13.48
N ASP A 181 -2.13 11.55 14.74
CA ASP A 181 -2.90 12.24 15.77
C ASP A 181 -2.21 13.54 16.17
N LEU A 182 -2.93 14.66 16.14
CA LEU A 182 -2.38 15.98 16.46
C LEU A 182 -2.53 16.35 17.95
N GLY A 183 -2.51 15.37 18.84
CA GLY A 183 -2.73 15.57 20.28
C GLY A 183 -4.21 15.74 20.57
N SER A 184 -5.05 14.97 19.92
CA SER A 184 -6.49 15.03 20.09
C SER A 184 -6.94 14.65 21.52
N THR A 185 -8.11 15.11 21.91
CA THR A 185 -8.65 14.82 23.25
C THR A 185 -9.08 13.36 23.41
N ASN A 186 -9.66 12.77 22.36
CA ASN A 186 -10.24 11.43 22.42
C ASN A 186 -9.38 10.36 21.71
N GLY A 187 -8.29 10.78 21.06
CA GLY A 187 -7.42 9.88 20.29
C GLY A 187 -7.97 9.56 18.92
N THR A 188 -7.06 9.09 18.04
CA THR A 188 -7.35 8.59 16.71
C THR A 188 -7.23 7.07 16.72
N GLN A 189 -8.16 6.37 16.07
CA GLN A 189 -8.09 4.92 15.92
C GLN A 189 -7.98 4.54 14.44
N VAL A 190 -7.25 3.46 14.17
CA VAL A 190 -7.26 2.79 12.86
C VAL A 190 -7.64 1.33 13.07
N ASN A 191 -8.70 0.88 12.41
CA ASN A 191 -9.23 -0.48 12.53
C ASN A 191 -9.48 -0.89 14.00
N GLY A 192 -9.98 0.04 14.83
CA GLY A 192 -10.27 -0.20 16.24
C GLY A 192 -9.07 -0.11 17.19
N VAL A 193 -7.88 0.18 16.71
CA VAL A 193 -6.65 0.35 17.51
C VAL A 193 -6.32 1.83 17.64
N VAL A 194 -6.12 2.32 18.88
CA VAL A 194 -5.68 3.69 19.12
C VAL A 194 -4.23 3.87 18.68
N VAL A 195 -3.99 4.89 17.88
CA VAL A 195 -2.67 5.16 17.29
C VAL A 195 -2.25 6.61 17.49
N LYS A 196 -0.94 6.86 17.58
CA LYS A 196 -0.37 8.20 17.43
C LYS A 196 -0.04 8.51 15.98
N GLU A 197 0.43 7.49 15.27
CA GLU A 197 0.62 7.50 13.83
C GLU A 197 0.43 6.09 13.28
N HIS A 198 -0.03 6.00 12.04
CA HIS A 198 -0.26 4.73 11.35
C HIS A 198 -0.13 4.90 9.85
N SER A 199 0.65 4.04 9.17
CA SER A 199 0.71 3.99 7.70
C SER A 199 -0.55 3.34 7.17
N LEU A 200 -1.29 4.09 6.35
CA LEU A 200 -2.58 3.67 5.82
C LEU A 200 -2.44 2.66 4.68
N LYS A 201 -3.42 1.79 4.58
CA LYS A 201 -3.60 0.79 3.53
C LYS A 201 -4.99 0.90 2.98
N ASP A 202 -5.18 0.45 1.74
CA ASP A 202 -6.51 0.41 1.15
C ASP A 202 -7.52 -0.31 2.05
N GLY A 203 -8.67 0.32 2.22
CA GLY A 203 -9.75 -0.17 3.08
C GLY A 203 -9.62 0.16 4.56
N ASP A 204 -8.51 0.75 5.04
CA ASP A 204 -8.36 1.14 6.44
C ASP A 204 -9.46 2.11 6.89
N VAL A 205 -9.96 1.88 8.11
CA VAL A 205 -10.99 2.71 8.74
C VAL A 205 -10.38 3.54 9.85
N ILE A 206 -10.36 4.86 9.63
CA ILE A 206 -9.90 5.85 10.60
C ILE A 206 -11.11 6.33 11.41
N VAL A 207 -11.04 6.25 12.73
CA VAL A 207 -12.08 6.74 13.63
C VAL A 207 -11.56 7.92 14.45
N VAL A 208 -12.28 9.04 14.37
CA VAL A 208 -12.03 10.26 15.14
C VAL A 208 -13.34 10.70 15.80
N GLY A 209 -13.37 10.73 17.14
CA GLY A 209 -14.63 10.88 17.86
C GLY A 209 -15.62 9.77 17.56
N ALA A 210 -16.83 10.11 17.13
CA ALA A 210 -17.85 9.16 16.67
C ALA A 210 -17.86 8.98 15.13
N THR A 211 -16.95 9.64 14.40
CA THR A 211 -16.92 9.68 12.95
C THR A 211 -15.91 8.67 12.40
N SER A 212 -16.35 7.86 11.45
CA SER A 212 -15.51 6.87 10.74
C SER A 212 -15.24 7.33 9.31
N LEU A 213 -13.98 7.34 8.91
CA LEU A 213 -13.51 7.67 7.56
C LEU A 213 -12.85 6.43 6.97
N ARG A 214 -13.09 6.13 5.70
CA ARG A 214 -12.42 5.03 5.02
C ARG A 214 -11.35 5.57 4.08
N TYR A 215 -10.14 5.08 4.21
CA TYR A 215 -9.08 5.31 3.25
C TYR A 215 -9.24 4.37 2.05
N GLN A 216 -9.09 4.91 0.83
CA GLN A 216 -9.12 4.16 -0.42
C GLN A 216 -7.96 4.59 -1.32
N GLU A 217 -7.26 3.59 -1.86
CA GLU A 217 -6.31 3.74 -2.97
C GLU A 217 -7.01 3.32 -4.27
N SER A 218 -6.92 4.17 -5.31
CA SER A 218 -7.53 3.90 -6.63
C SER A 218 -6.47 3.78 -7.68
#